data_355cdc1f372d363f691f5731be8f7347
#
_entry.id   355cdc1f372d363f691f5731be8f7347
#
_cell.length_a   1.000
_cell.length_b   1.000
_cell.length_c   1.000
_cell.angle_alpha   90.00
_cell.angle_beta   90.00
_cell.angle_gamma   90.00
#
_symmetry.space_group_name_H-M   'P 1'
#
loop_
_entity.id
_entity.type
_entity.pdbx_description
1 polymer ?
#
loop_
_entity_poly.entity_id
_entity_poly.type
_entity_poly.pdbx_seq_one_letter_code
_entity_poly.pdbx_strand_id
1 'polypeptide(L)'
;YNEYVGRIGIGKVESGTIRVNQDVMLLNHHDPDKRKKVKVSKLYEFDGLKKVEVSEAAIGSIVAVSGIADIHIGDTLCGDLDHPEAIPFQKISEPTISMNFMVNDSPLAGQEGKYVTSRHIRDRLMRELNTDVSLRVEETDSADCFKVSGRGELHLSVLIENMRREG
;
A
#
# COMPACT_ATOMS: atom_id res chain seq x y z
N TYR A 1 -1.10 1.08 -6.42
CA TYR A 1 0.25 1.27 -6.97
C TYR A 1 0.19 1.30 -8.49
N ASN A 2 0.95 2.17 -9.09
CA ASN A 2 1.09 2.27 -10.54
C ASN A 2 2.59 2.29 -10.87
N GLU A 3 3.02 1.47 -11.82
CA GLU A 3 4.45 1.33 -12.15
C GLU A 3 5.10 2.63 -12.65
N TYR A 4 4.31 3.51 -13.29
CA TYR A 4 4.78 4.79 -13.82
C TYR A 4 4.70 5.96 -12.83
N VAL A 5 3.76 5.91 -11.89
CA VAL A 5 3.45 7.03 -10.98
C VAL A 5 3.86 6.71 -9.54
N GLY A 6 4.15 5.45 -9.27
CA GLY A 6 4.48 4.97 -7.94
C GLY A 6 3.24 4.77 -7.06
N ARG A 7 3.38 5.07 -5.77
CA ARG A 7 2.32 4.91 -4.80
C ARG A 7 1.28 6.02 -4.94
N ILE A 8 0.00 5.63 -4.99
CA ILE A 8 -1.14 6.55 -5.06
C ILE A 8 -1.93 6.38 -3.76
N GLY A 9 -2.07 7.45 -3.00
CA GLY A 9 -2.91 7.47 -1.80
C GLY A 9 -4.33 7.90 -2.14
N ILE A 10 -5.32 7.15 -1.65
CA ILE A 10 -6.74 7.49 -1.78
C ILE A 10 -7.25 7.88 -0.39
N GLY A 11 -7.93 9.00 -0.31
CA GLY A 11 -8.45 9.51 0.95
C GLY A 11 -9.59 10.50 0.74
N LYS A 12 -10.21 10.88 1.85
CA LYS A 12 -11.28 11.87 1.89
C LYS A 12 -10.73 13.20 2.39
N VAL A 13 -11.16 14.29 1.79
CA VAL A 13 -10.89 15.65 2.30
C VAL A 13 -11.84 15.92 3.46
N GLU A 14 -11.28 15.92 4.68
CA GLU A 14 -12.04 16.11 5.92
C GLU A 14 -12.25 17.59 6.26
N SER A 15 -11.32 18.46 5.84
CA SER A 15 -11.35 19.87 6.14
C SER A 15 -10.60 20.68 5.08
N GLY A 16 -11.15 21.83 4.71
CA GLY A 16 -10.51 22.76 3.78
C GLY A 16 -10.47 22.29 2.34
N THR A 17 -9.42 22.66 1.64
CA THR A 17 -9.20 22.37 0.22
C THR A 17 -7.78 21.89 0.00
N ILE A 18 -7.61 20.82 -0.77
CA ILE A 18 -6.31 20.31 -1.22
C ILE A 18 -6.07 20.73 -2.67
N ARG A 19 -4.83 21.14 -2.99
CA ARG A 19 -4.43 21.62 -4.33
C ARG A 19 -3.19 20.90 -4.84
N VAL A 20 -3.09 20.80 -6.15
CA VAL A 20 -1.87 20.35 -6.85
C VAL A 20 -0.72 21.31 -6.53
N ASN A 21 0.48 20.77 -6.39
CA ASN A 21 1.71 21.49 -6.01
C ASN A 21 1.69 22.15 -4.62
N GLN A 22 0.68 21.85 -3.80
CA GLN A 22 0.63 22.29 -2.42
C GLN A 22 1.64 21.52 -1.57
N ASP A 23 2.34 22.23 -0.70
CA ASP A 23 3.12 21.62 0.36
C ASP A 23 2.19 21.24 1.51
N VAL A 24 2.26 19.98 1.93
CA VAL A 24 1.48 19.45 3.03
C VAL A 24 2.36 18.65 3.98
N MET A 25 1.92 18.52 5.23
CA MET A 25 2.60 17.69 6.22
C MET A 25 1.99 16.28 6.21
N LEU A 26 2.84 15.28 6.02
CA LEU A 26 2.48 13.87 6.16
C LEU A 26 2.60 13.47 7.62
N LEU A 27 1.49 13.04 8.22
CA LEU A 27 1.35 12.73 9.64
C LEU A 27 0.71 11.35 9.81
N ASN A 28 0.92 10.76 11.00
CA ASN A 28 0.21 9.57 11.43
C ASN A 28 -0.17 9.68 12.90
N HIS A 29 -1.43 9.40 13.22
CA HIS A 29 -1.94 9.50 14.59
C HIS A 29 -1.25 8.55 15.58
N HIS A 30 -0.87 7.34 15.13
CA HIS A 30 -0.19 6.33 15.94
C HIS A 30 1.34 6.44 15.93
N ASP A 31 1.89 7.30 15.09
CA ASP A 31 3.32 7.57 14.99
C ASP A 31 3.57 9.09 15.00
N PRO A 32 3.67 9.69 16.21
CA PRO A 32 3.86 11.14 16.35
C PRO A 32 5.17 11.66 15.76
N ASP A 33 6.16 10.79 15.58
CA ASP A 33 7.46 11.15 15.00
C ASP A 33 7.42 11.19 13.48
N LYS A 34 6.39 10.62 12.87
CA LYS A 34 6.18 10.68 11.41
C LYS A 34 5.66 12.07 11.01
N ARG A 35 6.59 12.99 10.81
CA ARG A 35 6.32 14.36 10.34
C ARG A 35 7.22 14.66 9.16
N LYS A 36 6.66 14.70 7.97
CA LYS A 36 7.41 14.94 6.74
C LYS A 36 6.67 15.93 5.87
N LYS A 37 7.36 17.00 5.47
CA LYS A 37 6.83 17.92 4.47
C LYS A 37 6.92 17.25 3.10
N VAL A 38 5.80 17.16 2.42
CA VAL A 38 5.67 16.55 1.10
C VAL A 38 4.87 17.46 0.18
N LYS A 39 5.01 17.24 -1.12
CA LYS A 39 4.29 18.00 -2.14
C LYS A 39 3.34 17.08 -2.90
N VAL A 40 2.12 17.55 -3.12
CA VAL A 40 1.13 16.88 -3.95
C VAL A 40 1.51 17.10 -5.43
N SER A 41 1.97 16.06 -6.11
CA SER A 41 2.39 16.18 -7.53
C SER A 41 1.20 16.18 -8.46
N LYS A 42 0.26 15.26 -8.25
CA LYS A 42 -1.00 15.18 -9.00
C LYS A 42 -2.15 14.86 -8.07
N LEU A 43 -3.30 15.41 -8.40
CA LEU A 43 -4.55 15.24 -7.68
C LEU A 43 -5.62 14.75 -8.64
N TYR A 44 -6.35 13.73 -8.21
CA TYR A 44 -7.48 13.18 -8.96
C TYR A 44 -8.71 13.17 -8.09
N GLU A 45 -9.85 13.42 -8.68
CA GLU A 45 -11.16 13.25 -8.07
C GLU A 45 -11.90 12.10 -8.76
N PHE A 46 -12.74 11.39 -8.03
CA PHE A 46 -13.51 10.29 -8.59
C PHE A 46 -14.86 10.81 -9.11
N ASP A 47 -15.07 10.63 -10.41
CA ASP A 47 -16.38 10.80 -11.07
C ASP A 47 -16.92 9.41 -11.41
N GLY A 48 -17.73 8.86 -10.49
CA GLY A 48 -18.12 7.46 -10.52
C GLY A 48 -16.91 6.54 -10.35
N LEU A 49 -16.63 5.70 -11.34
CA LEU A 49 -15.47 4.80 -11.34
C LEU A 49 -14.23 5.38 -12.04
N LYS A 50 -14.36 6.56 -12.62
CA LYS A 50 -13.26 7.20 -13.36
C LYS A 50 -12.50 8.16 -12.46
N LYS A 51 -11.17 8.14 -12.57
CA LYS A 51 -10.30 9.17 -12.00
C LYS A 51 -10.16 10.32 -12.98
N VAL A 52 -10.49 11.53 -12.54
CA VAL A 52 -10.35 12.76 -13.31
C VAL A 52 -9.28 13.62 -12.65
N GLU A 53 -8.29 14.05 -13.40
CA GLU A 53 -7.26 14.95 -12.89
C GLU A 53 -7.87 16.33 -12.63
N VAL A 54 -7.65 16.85 -11.41
CA VAL A 54 -8.16 18.14 -10.95
C VAL A 54 -7.03 18.98 -10.37
N SER A 55 -7.21 20.30 -10.36
CA SER A 55 -6.26 21.22 -9.76
C SER A 55 -6.47 21.40 -8.25
N GLU A 56 -7.70 21.24 -7.80
CA GLU A 56 -8.08 21.33 -6.39
C GLU A 56 -9.29 20.46 -6.08
N ALA A 57 -9.44 20.08 -4.82
CA ALA A 57 -10.60 19.37 -4.29
C ALA A 57 -10.98 19.90 -2.92
N ALA A 58 -12.29 20.04 -2.68
CA ALA A 58 -12.86 20.61 -1.46
C ALA A 58 -13.26 19.53 -0.46
N ILE A 59 -13.62 19.97 0.75
CA ILE A 59 -14.16 19.13 1.82
C ILE A 59 -15.28 18.21 1.31
N GLY A 60 -15.23 16.95 1.73
CA GLY A 60 -16.18 15.90 1.35
C GLY A 60 -15.80 15.10 0.11
N SER A 61 -14.88 15.60 -0.73
CA SER A 61 -14.40 14.89 -1.91
C SER A 61 -13.53 13.70 -1.54
N ILE A 62 -13.65 12.60 -2.30
CA ILE A 62 -12.73 11.48 -2.26
C ILE A 62 -11.71 11.69 -3.38
N VAL A 63 -10.43 11.74 -3.01
CA VAL A 63 -9.34 12.09 -3.90
C VAL A 63 -8.27 11.02 -3.95
N ALA A 64 -7.55 10.97 -5.05
CA ALA A 64 -6.30 10.22 -5.17
C ALA A 64 -5.15 11.21 -5.34
N VAL A 65 -4.10 11.05 -4.53
CA VAL A 65 -2.90 11.88 -4.57
C VAL A 65 -1.69 11.06 -5.00
N SER A 66 -0.82 11.64 -5.79
CA SER A 66 0.44 11.05 -6.20
C SER A 66 1.62 11.94 -5.86
N GLY A 67 2.82 11.35 -5.89
CA GLY A 67 4.07 12.05 -5.59
C GLY A 67 4.53 11.91 -4.14
N ILE A 68 3.83 11.13 -3.33
CA ILE A 68 4.16 10.87 -1.92
C ILE A 68 4.54 9.40 -1.77
N ALA A 69 5.85 9.11 -1.89
CA ALA A 69 6.35 7.73 -1.88
C ALA A 69 6.13 7.02 -0.53
N ASP A 70 6.15 7.77 0.55
CA ASP A 70 6.08 7.24 1.93
C ASP A 70 4.66 7.21 2.50
N ILE A 71 3.64 7.44 1.67
CA ILE A 71 2.25 7.41 2.13
C ILE A 71 1.80 5.98 2.45
N HIS A 72 1.16 5.82 3.59
CA HIS A 72 0.59 4.56 4.07
C HIS A 72 -0.87 4.77 4.48
N ILE A 73 -1.61 3.66 4.59
CA ILE A 73 -2.98 3.70 5.09
C ILE A 73 -3.00 4.22 6.53
N GLY A 74 -3.93 5.13 6.81
CA GLY A 74 -4.06 5.81 8.10
C GLY A 74 -3.24 7.09 8.22
N ASP A 75 -2.41 7.41 7.24
CA ASP A 75 -1.69 8.69 7.21
C ASP A 75 -2.65 9.86 6.94
N THR A 76 -2.27 11.01 7.46
CA THR A 76 -2.98 12.29 7.26
C THR A 76 -2.11 13.24 6.47
N LEU A 77 -2.71 13.92 5.50
CA LEU A 77 -2.11 15.06 4.81
C LEU A 77 -2.71 16.34 5.37
N CYS A 78 -1.91 17.13 6.07
CA CYS A 78 -2.33 18.38 6.68
C CYS A 78 -1.78 19.58 5.92
N GLY A 79 -2.66 20.50 5.51
CA GLY A 79 -2.29 21.73 4.82
C GLY A 79 -1.74 22.83 5.75
N ASP A 80 -2.05 22.74 7.04
CA ASP A 80 -1.50 23.66 8.04
C ASP A 80 -0.12 23.14 8.48
N LEU A 81 0.93 23.81 8.01
CA LEU A 81 2.32 23.44 8.31
C LEU A 81 2.78 23.94 9.68
N ASP A 82 2.12 24.95 10.23
CA ASP A 82 2.48 25.56 11.51
C ASP A 82 1.86 24.79 12.69
N HIS A 83 0.64 24.28 12.50
CA HIS A 83 -0.09 23.52 13.51
C HIS A 83 -0.62 22.20 12.92
N PRO A 84 0.28 21.27 12.52
CA PRO A 84 -0.15 20.02 11.90
C PRO A 84 -0.84 19.12 12.90
N GLU A 85 -2.01 18.59 12.52
CA GLU A 85 -2.81 17.71 13.33
C GLU A 85 -3.16 16.43 12.54
N ALA A 86 -2.86 15.27 13.13
CA ALA A 86 -3.19 13.97 12.55
C ALA A 86 -4.62 13.58 12.91
N ILE A 87 -5.35 13.05 11.92
CA ILE A 87 -6.71 12.53 12.12
C ILE A 87 -6.62 11.16 12.79
N PRO A 88 -7.33 10.93 13.91
CA PRO A 88 -7.39 9.63 14.57
C PRO A 88 -7.98 8.56 13.63
N PHE A 89 -7.38 7.37 13.64
CA PHE A 89 -7.91 6.22 12.94
C PHE A 89 -7.73 4.94 13.75
N GLN A 90 -8.53 3.92 13.44
CA GLN A 90 -8.43 2.63 14.09
C GLN A 90 -7.22 1.86 13.53
N LYS A 91 -6.35 1.41 14.42
CA LYS A 91 -5.18 0.61 14.04
C LYS A 91 -5.61 -0.72 13.44
N ILE A 92 -4.94 -1.10 12.34
CA ILE A 92 -5.19 -2.38 11.67
C ILE A 92 -4.69 -3.51 12.57
N SER A 93 -5.51 -4.56 12.71
CA SER A 93 -5.17 -5.74 13.50
C SER A 93 -3.93 -6.43 12.97
N GLU A 94 -3.09 -6.92 13.88
CA GLU A 94 -1.92 -7.70 13.51
C GLU A 94 -2.33 -9.06 12.91
N PRO A 95 -1.52 -9.64 12.03
CA PRO A 95 -1.78 -10.95 11.47
C PRO A 95 -1.70 -12.04 12.55
N THR A 96 -2.55 -13.05 12.43
CA THR A 96 -2.71 -14.11 13.44
C THR A 96 -2.19 -15.47 13.00
N ILE A 97 -2.01 -15.69 11.69
CA ILE A 97 -1.54 -16.94 11.11
C ILE A 97 -0.38 -16.68 10.15
N SER A 98 0.58 -17.60 10.14
CA SER A 98 1.74 -17.52 9.28
C SER A 98 1.94 -18.82 8.52
N MET A 99 2.49 -18.73 7.31
CA MET A 99 2.97 -19.86 6.54
C MET A 99 4.23 -19.49 5.75
N ASN A 100 4.98 -20.51 5.37
CA ASN A 100 6.20 -20.33 4.58
C ASN A 100 5.89 -20.50 3.09
N PHE A 101 6.28 -19.51 2.29
CA PHE A 101 6.33 -19.61 0.84
C PHE A 101 7.75 -19.91 0.42
N MET A 102 7.93 -21.03 -0.25
CA MET A 102 9.24 -21.49 -0.69
C MET A 102 9.25 -21.74 -2.19
N VAL A 103 10.42 -21.65 -2.78
CA VAL A 103 10.63 -22.11 -4.15
C VAL A 103 10.40 -23.61 -4.22
N ASN A 104 9.75 -24.05 -5.30
CA ASN A 104 9.58 -25.47 -5.57
C ASN A 104 10.92 -26.06 -6.03
N ASP A 105 11.53 -26.86 -5.19
CA ASP A 105 12.79 -27.58 -5.44
C ASP A 105 12.60 -29.04 -5.90
N SER A 106 11.33 -29.41 -6.19
CA SER A 106 11.03 -30.76 -6.67
C SER A 106 11.54 -30.99 -8.11
N PRO A 107 11.75 -32.27 -8.52
CA PRO A 107 12.10 -32.59 -9.90
C PRO A 107 11.09 -32.14 -10.96
N LEU A 108 9.87 -31.79 -10.52
CA LEU A 108 8.77 -31.29 -11.37
C LEU A 108 8.71 -29.75 -11.41
N ALA A 109 9.64 -29.06 -10.77
CA ALA A 109 9.68 -27.61 -10.75
C ALA A 109 9.79 -27.04 -12.18
N GLY A 110 9.00 -26.01 -12.47
CA GLY A 110 9.02 -25.34 -13.76
C GLY A 110 8.21 -26.00 -14.88
N GLN A 111 7.52 -27.12 -14.61
CA GLN A 111 6.59 -27.70 -15.57
C GLN A 111 5.27 -26.93 -15.63
N GLU A 112 4.84 -26.38 -14.51
CA GLU A 112 3.73 -25.44 -14.40
C GLU A 112 4.22 -24.15 -13.75
N GLY A 113 3.70 -23.02 -14.23
CA GLY A 113 4.10 -21.68 -13.75
C GLY A 113 5.34 -21.12 -14.44
N LYS A 114 5.34 -19.79 -14.61
CA LYS A 114 6.39 -19.04 -15.28
C LYS A 114 7.32 -18.32 -14.28
N TYR A 115 6.80 -17.98 -13.12
CA TYR A 115 7.46 -17.11 -12.14
C TYR A 115 7.84 -17.89 -10.87
N VAL A 116 8.66 -18.93 -11.05
CA VAL A 116 8.96 -19.95 -10.01
C VAL A 116 10.26 -19.70 -9.25
N THR A 117 11.00 -18.63 -9.54
CA THR A 117 12.24 -18.33 -8.83
C THR A 117 11.98 -17.53 -7.55
N SER A 118 12.92 -17.63 -6.58
CA SER A 118 12.84 -16.88 -5.33
C SER A 118 12.68 -15.38 -5.54
N ARG A 119 13.35 -14.83 -6.54
CA ARG A 119 13.25 -13.42 -6.91
C ARG A 119 11.82 -13.04 -7.35
N HIS A 120 11.20 -13.85 -8.20
CA HIS A 120 9.84 -13.59 -8.66
C HIS A 120 8.84 -13.67 -7.51
N ILE A 121 8.96 -14.68 -6.65
CA ILE A 121 8.11 -14.84 -5.46
C ILE A 121 8.27 -13.65 -4.53
N ARG A 122 9.52 -13.25 -4.25
CA ARG A 122 9.82 -12.08 -3.42
C ARG A 122 9.17 -10.81 -3.98
N ASP A 123 9.43 -10.50 -5.25
CA ASP A 123 8.92 -9.29 -5.89
C ASP A 123 7.38 -9.26 -5.91
N ARG A 124 6.75 -10.42 -6.11
CA ARG A 124 5.29 -10.53 -6.07
C ARG A 124 4.73 -10.31 -4.67
N LEU A 125 5.32 -10.92 -3.64
CA LEU A 125 4.91 -10.74 -2.24
C LEU A 125 5.11 -9.29 -1.78
N MET A 126 6.23 -8.67 -2.14
CA MET A 126 6.48 -7.27 -1.82
C MET A 126 5.50 -6.32 -2.51
N ARG A 127 5.08 -6.66 -3.73
CA ARG A 127 4.03 -5.90 -4.45
C ARG A 127 2.69 -5.99 -3.72
N GLU A 128 2.33 -7.15 -3.19
CA GLU A 128 1.10 -7.35 -2.43
C GLU A 128 1.04 -6.45 -1.19
N LEU A 129 2.15 -6.22 -0.52
CA LEU A 129 2.22 -5.33 0.65
C LEU A 129 1.81 -3.88 0.36
N ASN A 130 1.84 -3.44 -0.90
CA ASN A 130 1.40 -2.09 -1.28
C ASN A 130 -0.12 -1.95 -1.26
N THR A 131 -0.85 -3.04 -1.40
CA THR A 131 -2.32 -3.07 -1.47
C THR A 131 -2.96 -3.73 -0.27
N ASP A 132 -2.31 -4.73 0.31
CA ASP A 132 -2.80 -5.47 1.47
C ASP A 132 -2.01 -5.11 2.74
N VAL A 133 -2.57 -4.24 3.54
CA VAL A 133 -1.96 -3.74 4.78
C VAL A 133 -2.03 -4.72 5.95
N SER A 134 -2.84 -5.75 5.84
CA SER A 134 -2.96 -6.80 6.86
C SER A 134 -1.96 -7.94 6.66
N LEU A 135 -1.28 -7.95 5.53
CA LEU A 135 -0.26 -8.93 5.19
C LEU A 135 1.10 -8.49 5.71
N ARG A 136 1.87 -9.45 6.22
CA ARG A 136 3.26 -9.25 6.59
C ARG A 136 4.12 -10.28 5.87
N VAL A 137 5.21 -9.85 5.27
CA VAL A 137 6.19 -10.71 4.61
C VAL A 137 7.55 -10.49 5.27
N GLU A 138 8.15 -11.57 5.74
CA GLU A 138 9.45 -11.56 6.38
C GLU A 138 10.39 -12.52 5.63
N GLU A 139 11.62 -12.07 5.39
CA GLU A 139 12.67 -12.94 4.87
C GLU A 139 13.14 -13.88 5.99
N THR A 140 13.40 -15.13 5.65
CA THR A 140 13.94 -16.11 6.58
C THR A 140 15.46 -16.25 6.39
N ASP A 141 16.08 -17.08 7.20
CA ASP A 141 17.51 -17.42 7.06
C ASP A 141 17.84 -18.09 5.70
N SER A 142 16.83 -18.62 5.02
CA SER A 142 16.94 -19.16 3.67
C SER A 142 16.52 -18.13 2.64
N ALA A 143 17.37 -17.88 1.64
CA ALA A 143 17.06 -16.97 0.54
C ALA A 143 15.85 -17.39 -0.31
N ASP A 144 15.44 -18.64 -0.25
CA ASP A 144 14.37 -19.24 -1.03
C ASP A 144 13.07 -19.43 -0.23
N CYS A 145 13.01 -18.93 1.00
CA CYS A 145 11.89 -19.09 1.89
C CYS A 145 11.45 -17.73 2.47
N PHE A 146 10.16 -17.43 2.37
CA PHE A 146 9.54 -16.22 2.90
C PHE A 146 8.44 -16.59 3.88
N LYS A 147 8.45 -15.99 5.06
CA LYS A 147 7.38 -16.14 6.03
C LYS A 147 6.30 -15.11 5.73
N VAL A 148 5.11 -15.58 5.41
CA VAL A 148 3.95 -14.74 5.09
C VAL A 148 2.92 -14.90 6.18
N SER A 149 2.51 -13.78 6.78
CA SER A 149 1.52 -13.72 7.85
C SER A 149 0.30 -12.95 7.41
N GLY A 150 -0.87 -13.47 7.70
CA GLY A 150 -2.16 -12.88 7.34
C GLY A 150 -3.20 -13.01 8.46
N ARG A 151 -4.38 -12.46 8.22
CA ARG A 151 -5.48 -12.46 9.21
C ARG A 151 -6.10 -13.82 9.45
N GLY A 152 -5.98 -14.76 8.52
CA GLY A 152 -6.54 -16.09 8.62
C GLY A 152 -6.26 -16.94 7.38
N GLU A 153 -6.69 -18.20 7.42
CA GLU A 153 -6.48 -19.17 6.33
C GLU A 153 -7.05 -18.69 5.00
N LEU A 154 -8.27 -18.16 5.02
CA LEU A 154 -8.91 -17.64 3.81
C LEU A 154 -8.11 -16.52 3.16
N HIS A 155 -7.59 -15.60 3.96
CA HIS A 155 -6.75 -14.50 3.48
C HIS A 155 -5.53 -15.00 2.72
N LEU A 156 -4.79 -15.96 3.29
CA LEU A 156 -3.61 -16.55 2.67
C LEU A 156 -3.98 -17.43 1.46
N SER A 157 -5.11 -18.14 1.51
CA SER A 157 -5.60 -18.95 0.40
C SER A 157 -5.94 -18.09 -0.83
N VAL A 158 -6.55 -16.93 -0.62
CA VAL A 158 -6.85 -15.99 -1.72
C VAL A 158 -5.54 -15.44 -2.32
N LEU A 159 -4.55 -15.13 -1.50
CA LEU A 159 -3.23 -14.71 -1.99
C LEU A 159 -2.59 -15.79 -2.88
N ILE A 160 -2.58 -17.03 -2.41
CA ILE A 160 -2.02 -18.18 -3.16
C ILE A 160 -2.75 -18.37 -4.49
N GLU A 161 -4.08 -18.31 -4.48
CA GLU A 161 -4.88 -18.48 -5.70
C GLU A 161 -4.62 -17.35 -6.71
N ASN A 162 -4.47 -16.12 -6.25
CA ASN A 162 -4.12 -15.00 -7.12
C ASN A 162 -2.73 -15.19 -7.74
N MET A 163 -1.74 -15.59 -6.94
CA MET A 163 -0.39 -15.89 -7.43
C MET A 163 -0.41 -17.04 -8.46
N ARG A 164 -1.20 -18.09 -8.22
CA ARG A 164 -1.36 -19.21 -9.15
C ARG A 164 -1.95 -18.78 -10.48
N ARG A 165 -2.91 -17.87 -10.49
CA ARG A 165 -3.54 -17.34 -11.72
C ARG A 165 -2.60 -16.42 -12.51
N GLU A 166 -1.68 -15.77 -11.84
CA GLU A 166 -0.70 -14.90 -12.48
C GLU A 166 0.47 -15.66 -13.13
N GLY A 167 0.61 -16.98 -12.86
CA GLY A 167 1.65 -17.87 -13.39
C GLY A 167 2.77 -18.13 -12.44
#